data_ba6574817b46527a0d3f1110f9d7ff6b
#
_entry.id   ba6574817b46527a0d3f1110f9d7ff6b
#
_cell.length_a   1.000
_cell.length_b   1.000
_cell.length_c   1.000
_cell.angle_alpha   90.00
_cell.angle_beta   90.00
_cell.angle_gamma   90.00
#
_symmetry.space_group_name_H-M   'P 1'
#
loop_
_entity.id
_entity.type
_entity.pdbx_description
1 polymer ?
#
loop_
_entity_poly.entity_id
_entity_poly.type
_entity_poly.pdbx_seq_one_letter_code
_entity_poly.pdbx_strand_id
1 'polypeptide(L)'
;MEYGGSNEAMAPLWKIIMVASIAAGVQFGWALQLSLLTPYVQQLGVPHMWASFIWLCGPISGLLVQPIVGYFSDRTRNRLGRRRPFIIVGAVFVAIAVFLIGFAADLGHMAGDSLDKEMKPRAVAIFVVGFWILDVANNMLQGPCRALLADLSANNHQRMRIANAFFSFFMAVGNVLGYAVGSISNLYKVLPFTATVACDVYCANLKSCFLIDIVFLAVVTISVITSVQEVRHPSQKELANGEPEPMTPFSKEVTSAFRNLSKPMWLLYLVTALNWIAWFPFILYDTDWMGLEVYGGKAQGTNAEKRLYDLGVHAGSLGLMLNSVVLGFASLVVEPLGKMVGGVKRWWAIVNFILAIGLAGTIPITKMAKAYRAAHGPVPPPANVKGGALSIFSILGIPLSVTYSIPFALASIYSSSAGAGQGLSLGVLNMAIVIPQMIVSVVSGRLDEAFGGGNLPAFIMGAVAALVSALMALFVLPNPPSQASMPALMVGGGH
;
A
#
# COMPACT_ATOMS: atom_id res chain seq x y z
N MET A 1 -46.87 -16.28 9.12
CA MET A 1 -45.50 -16.37 9.62
C MET A 1 -44.77 -15.15 9.10
N GLU A 2 -44.60 -14.15 9.97
CA GLU A 2 -43.93 -12.91 9.66
C GLU A 2 -42.44 -13.19 9.41
N TYR A 3 -42.01 -13.07 8.16
CA TYR A 3 -40.58 -12.89 7.86
C TYR A 3 -40.25 -11.44 8.21
N GLY A 4 -39.83 -11.26 9.47
CA GLY A 4 -39.29 -10.01 9.93
C GLY A 4 -38.12 -9.61 9.04
N GLY A 5 -38.23 -8.45 8.41
CA GLY A 5 -37.09 -7.80 7.74
C GLY A 5 -35.94 -7.74 8.74
N SER A 6 -34.89 -8.51 8.49
CA SER A 6 -33.66 -8.42 9.27
C SER A 6 -33.10 -7.01 9.08
N ASN A 7 -33.39 -6.11 10.03
CA ASN A 7 -32.56 -4.95 10.28
C ASN A 7 -31.15 -5.53 10.55
N GLU A 8 -30.32 -5.59 9.51
CA GLU A 8 -28.90 -5.91 9.69
C GLU A 8 -28.33 -4.90 10.67
N ALA A 9 -28.23 -5.34 11.92
CA ALA A 9 -27.70 -4.49 12.98
C ALA A 9 -26.28 -4.08 12.58
N MET A 10 -26.13 -2.80 12.28
CA MET A 10 -24.84 -2.21 11.89
C MET A 10 -23.77 -2.61 12.89
N ALA A 11 -22.67 -3.20 12.42
CA ALA A 11 -21.58 -3.58 13.29
C ALA A 11 -21.10 -2.35 14.10
N PRO A 12 -20.81 -2.47 15.40
CA PRO A 12 -20.33 -1.35 16.19
C PRO A 12 -18.98 -0.86 15.66
N LEU A 13 -18.70 0.43 15.78
CA LEU A 13 -17.52 1.08 15.21
C LEU A 13 -16.20 0.44 15.67
N TRP A 14 -16.14 -0.05 16.92
CA TRP A 14 -14.95 -0.71 17.45
C TRP A 14 -14.55 -1.96 16.64
N LYS A 15 -15.53 -2.72 16.07
CA LYS A 15 -15.23 -3.88 15.20
C LYS A 15 -14.56 -3.42 13.89
N ILE A 16 -15.02 -2.31 13.33
CA ILE A 16 -14.41 -1.69 12.15
C ILE A 16 -12.98 -1.27 12.45
N ILE A 17 -12.75 -0.60 13.60
CA ILE A 17 -11.42 -0.18 14.05
C ILE A 17 -10.50 -1.39 14.24
N MET A 18 -11.00 -2.45 14.87
CA MET A 18 -10.24 -3.70 15.06
C MET A 18 -9.82 -4.33 13.72
N VAL A 19 -10.72 -4.46 12.75
CA VAL A 19 -10.38 -5.01 11.43
C VAL A 19 -9.38 -4.10 10.70
N ALA A 20 -9.58 -2.79 10.76
CA ALA A 20 -8.68 -1.83 10.14
C ALA A 20 -7.26 -1.89 10.73
N SER A 21 -7.09 -2.27 12.01
CA SER A 21 -5.78 -2.37 12.65
C SER A 21 -4.85 -3.43 12.04
N ILE A 22 -5.37 -4.40 11.29
CA ILE A 22 -4.55 -5.36 10.50
C ILE A 22 -3.63 -4.62 9.54
N ALA A 23 -4.08 -3.48 9.00
CA ALA A 23 -3.27 -2.64 8.12
C ALA A 23 -1.96 -2.18 8.76
N ALA A 24 -1.92 -2.01 10.10
CA ALA A 24 -0.70 -1.63 10.79
C ALA A 24 0.36 -2.74 10.73
N GLY A 25 -0.02 -4.01 10.92
CA GLY A 25 0.91 -5.14 10.81
C GLY A 25 1.44 -5.28 9.38
N VAL A 26 0.56 -5.25 8.39
CA VAL A 26 0.98 -5.34 6.97
C VAL A 26 1.93 -4.20 6.60
N GLN A 27 1.61 -2.98 7.01
CA GLN A 27 2.40 -1.80 6.65
C GLN A 27 3.71 -1.70 7.43
N PHE A 28 3.76 -2.26 8.64
CA PHE A 28 5.00 -2.41 9.40
C PHE A 28 5.99 -3.27 8.61
N GLY A 29 5.57 -4.44 8.14
CA GLY A 29 6.39 -5.28 7.27
C GLY A 29 6.84 -4.56 5.99
N TRP A 30 5.98 -3.81 5.33
CA TRP A 30 6.33 -2.98 4.17
C TRP A 30 7.40 -1.93 4.48
N ALA A 31 7.29 -1.22 5.61
CA ALA A 31 8.28 -0.23 6.02
C ALA A 31 9.66 -0.86 6.27
N LEU A 32 9.69 -2.04 6.88
CA LEU A 32 10.93 -2.81 7.07
C LEU A 32 11.52 -3.27 5.73
N GLN A 33 10.68 -3.73 4.81
CA GLN A 33 11.13 -4.12 3.46
C GLN A 33 11.81 -2.94 2.75
N LEU A 34 11.16 -1.79 2.70
CA LEU A 34 11.66 -0.60 2.03
C LEU A 34 12.97 -0.09 2.65
N SER A 35 13.11 -0.17 3.98
CA SER A 35 14.28 0.36 4.68
C SER A 35 15.46 -0.61 4.77
N LEU A 36 15.23 -1.91 4.88
CA LEU A 36 16.26 -2.89 5.27
C LEU A 36 16.59 -3.94 4.21
N LEU A 37 15.66 -4.28 3.29
CA LEU A 37 15.89 -5.43 2.41
C LEU A 37 16.89 -5.15 1.28
N THR A 38 16.92 -3.97 0.72
CA THR A 38 17.85 -3.66 -0.38
C THR A 38 19.32 -3.81 0.05
N PRO A 39 19.77 -3.23 1.19
CA PRO A 39 21.12 -3.48 1.69
C PRO A 39 21.38 -4.95 2.02
N TYR A 40 20.40 -5.66 2.57
CA TYR A 40 20.54 -7.08 2.91
C TYR A 40 20.76 -7.94 1.66
N VAL A 41 20.02 -7.70 0.59
CA VAL A 41 20.19 -8.42 -0.69
C VAL A 41 21.59 -8.19 -1.26
N GLN A 42 22.11 -6.98 -1.14
CA GLN A 42 23.48 -6.66 -1.57
C GLN A 42 24.54 -7.39 -0.73
N GLN A 43 24.30 -7.55 0.60
CA GLN A 43 25.17 -8.35 1.46
C GLN A 43 25.15 -9.85 1.12
N LEU A 44 24.08 -10.36 0.52
CA LEU A 44 24.02 -11.72 -0.02
C LEU A 44 24.77 -11.87 -1.36
N GLY A 45 25.32 -10.76 -1.89
CA GLY A 45 26.12 -10.72 -3.11
C GLY A 45 25.31 -10.48 -4.40
N VAL A 46 24.08 -10.00 -4.31
CA VAL A 46 23.29 -9.63 -5.49
C VAL A 46 23.71 -8.25 -5.98
N PRO A 47 24.16 -8.11 -7.25
CA PRO A 47 24.47 -6.81 -7.83
C PRO A 47 23.26 -5.88 -7.79
N HIS A 48 23.49 -4.58 -7.59
CA HIS A 48 22.44 -3.56 -7.47
C HIS A 48 21.44 -3.58 -8.63
N MET A 49 21.92 -3.83 -9.86
CA MET A 49 21.09 -3.94 -11.06
C MET A 49 20.02 -5.05 -10.95
N TRP A 50 20.34 -6.18 -10.35
CA TRP A 50 19.41 -7.30 -10.17
C TRP A 50 18.49 -7.13 -8.96
N ALA A 51 18.90 -6.35 -7.96
CA ALA A 51 18.06 -6.05 -6.81
C ALA A 51 16.76 -5.35 -7.22
N SER A 52 16.78 -4.48 -8.23
CA SER A 52 15.58 -3.80 -8.75
C SER A 52 14.54 -4.77 -9.35
N PHE A 53 14.98 -5.90 -9.95
CA PHE A 53 14.05 -6.90 -10.49
C PHE A 53 13.27 -7.63 -9.39
N ILE A 54 13.81 -7.72 -8.18
CA ILE A 54 13.12 -8.33 -7.05
C ILE A 54 11.87 -7.50 -6.71
N TRP A 55 11.94 -6.18 -6.82
CA TRP A 55 10.82 -5.28 -6.54
C TRP A 55 9.66 -5.32 -7.56
N LEU A 56 9.86 -5.93 -8.74
CA LEU A 56 8.76 -6.17 -9.69
C LEU A 56 7.75 -7.21 -9.18
N CYS A 57 8.13 -8.01 -8.19
CA CYS A 57 7.24 -9.02 -7.62
C CYS A 57 6.00 -8.40 -6.96
N GLY A 58 6.12 -7.25 -6.30
CA GLY A 58 4.99 -6.52 -5.71
C GLY A 58 3.87 -6.20 -6.70
N PRO A 59 4.14 -5.43 -7.76
CA PRO A 59 3.17 -5.17 -8.80
C PRO A 59 2.59 -6.43 -9.47
N ILE A 60 3.42 -7.42 -9.79
CA ILE A 60 2.96 -8.66 -10.43
C ILE A 60 2.04 -9.45 -9.48
N SER A 61 2.43 -9.62 -8.23
CA SER A 61 1.61 -10.32 -7.23
C SER A 61 0.30 -9.56 -6.97
N GLY A 62 0.33 -8.25 -6.87
CA GLY A 62 -0.85 -7.42 -6.70
C GLY A 62 -1.84 -7.53 -7.87
N LEU A 63 -1.32 -7.60 -9.10
CA LEU A 63 -2.12 -7.75 -10.30
C LEU A 63 -2.89 -9.08 -10.34
N LEU A 64 -2.27 -10.16 -9.89
CA LEU A 64 -2.82 -11.51 -9.98
C LEU A 64 -3.55 -11.93 -8.70
N VAL A 65 -2.93 -11.73 -7.54
CA VAL A 65 -3.39 -12.31 -6.28
C VAL A 65 -4.67 -11.64 -5.79
N GLN A 66 -4.77 -10.31 -5.83
CA GLN A 66 -5.94 -9.62 -5.27
C GLN A 66 -7.25 -9.97 -6.00
N PRO A 67 -7.34 -9.99 -7.35
CA PRO A 67 -8.55 -10.44 -8.03
C PRO A 67 -8.88 -11.91 -7.77
N ILE A 68 -7.86 -12.79 -7.75
CA ILE A 68 -8.03 -14.23 -7.49
C ILE A 68 -8.58 -14.43 -6.07
N VAL A 69 -7.94 -13.85 -5.08
CA VAL A 69 -8.35 -13.96 -3.68
C VAL A 69 -9.71 -13.29 -3.46
N GLY A 70 -9.97 -12.17 -4.13
CA GLY A 70 -11.27 -11.51 -4.13
C GLY A 70 -12.39 -12.45 -4.60
N TYR A 71 -12.18 -13.08 -5.77
CA TYR A 71 -13.12 -14.04 -6.33
C TYR A 71 -13.40 -15.22 -5.40
N PHE A 72 -12.37 -15.87 -4.88
CA PHE A 72 -12.53 -17.02 -3.98
C PHE A 72 -13.12 -16.60 -2.63
N SER A 73 -12.71 -15.46 -2.08
CA SER A 73 -13.23 -14.99 -0.79
C SER A 73 -14.71 -14.58 -0.85
N ASP A 74 -15.20 -14.12 -1.99
CA ASP A 74 -16.62 -13.82 -2.18
C ASP A 74 -17.50 -15.08 -2.14
N ARG A 75 -16.93 -16.26 -2.49
CA ARG A 75 -17.64 -17.54 -2.64
C ARG A 75 -17.41 -18.54 -1.53
N THR A 76 -16.42 -18.28 -0.68
CA THR A 76 -16.05 -19.25 0.37
C THR A 76 -17.16 -19.40 1.40
N ARG A 77 -17.52 -20.67 1.66
CA ARG A 77 -18.48 -21.09 2.69
C ARG A 77 -17.72 -21.77 3.81
N ASN A 78 -17.11 -20.98 4.72
CA ASN A 78 -16.39 -21.53 5.86
C ASN A 78 -17.14 -21.20 7.17
N ARG A 79 -16.97 -22.03 8.19
CA ARG A 79 -17.50 -21.77 9.54
C ARG A 79 -16.96 -20.49 10.17
N LEU A 80 -15.75 -20.09 9.79
CA LEU A 80 -15.12 -18.85 10.24
C LEU A 80 -15.60 -17.60 9.48
N GLY A 81 -16.46 -17.74 8.48
CA GLY A 81 -16.86 -16.67 7.57
C GLY A 81 -16.18 -16.80 6.21
N ARG A 82 -16.41 -15.85 5.31
CA ARG A 82 -15.84 -15.86 3.95
C ARG A 82 -14.50 -15.14 3.84
N ARG A 83 -14.23 -14.10 4.65
CA ARG A 83 -13.00 -13.27 4.59
C ARG A 83 -11.93 -13.74 5.56
N ARG A 84 -12.31 -14.12 6.77
CA ARG A 84 -11.41 -14.47 7.87
C ARG A 84 -10.44 -15.62 7.53
N PRO A 85 -10.84 -16.71 6.83
CA PRO A 85 -9.90 -17.75 6.44
C PRO A 85 -8.72 -17.23 5.61
N PHE A 86 -8.98 -16.32 4.67
CA PHE A 86 -7.92 -15.74 3.83
C PHE A 86 -6.99 -14.82 4.63
N ILE A 87 -7.54 -14.07 5.59
CA ILE A 87 -6.74 -13.24 6.52
C ILE A 87 -5.82 -14.13 7.36
N ILE A 88 -6.32 -15.25 7.90
CA ILE A 88 -5.51 -16.19 8.70
C ILE A 88 -4.39 -16.78 7.86
N VAL A 89 -4.74 -17.33 6.69
CA VAL A 89 -3.76 -17.97 5.80
C VAL A 89 -2.72 -16.96 5.33
N GLY A 90 -3.14 -15.73 4.98
CA GLY A 90 -2.24 -14.64 4.63
C GLY A 90 -1.26 -14.30 5.76
N ALA A 91 -1.74 -14.16 7.01
CA ALA A 91 -0.88 -13.89 8.15
C ALA A 91 0.13 -15.01 8.43
N VAL A 92 -0.28 -16.28 8.26
CA VAL A 92 0.63 -17.44 8.39
C VAL A 92 1.69 -17.41 7.29
N PHE A 93 1.31 -17.11 6.05
CA PHE A 93 2.28 -17.03 4.95
C PHE A 93 3.23 -15.82 5.11
N VAL A 94 2.78 -14.69 5.67
CA VAL A 94 3.68 -13.58 6.04
C VAL A 94 4.72 -14.09 7.05
N ALA A 95 4.31 -14.79 8.11
CA ALA A 95 5.24 -15.31 9.11
C ALA A 95 6.26 -16.29 8.49
N ILE A 96 5.84 -17.21 7.62
CA ILE A 96 6.73 -18.13 6.90
C ILE A 96 7.70 -17.36 6.00
N ALA A 97 7.21 -16.41 5.23
CA ALA A 97 8.00 -15.62 4.30
C ALA A 97 9.07 -14.79 5.02
N VAL A 98 8.68 -14.10 6.08
CA VAL A 98 9.57 -13.28 6.91
C VAL A 98 10.63 -14.14 7.60
N PHE A 99 10.27 -15.37 8.03
CA PHE A 99 11.23 -16.34 8.53
C PHE A 99 12.24 -16.72 7.45
N LEU A 100 11.78 -17.09 6.24
CA LEU A 100 12.67 -17.44 5.13
C LEU A 100 13.62 -16.28 4.76
N ILE A 101 13.11 -15.06 4.70
CA ILE A 101 13.92 -13.87 4.39
C ILE A 101 14.95 -13.61 5.49
N GLY A 102 14.52 -13.57 6.75
CA GLY A 102 15.38 -13.27 7.88
C GLY A 102 16.50 -14.33 8.08
N PHE A 103 16.19 -15.60 7.85
CA PHE A 103 17.13 -16.69 8.00
C PHE A 103 17.75 -17.16 6.66
N ALA A 104 17.61 -16.39 5.57
CA ALA A 104 18.12 -16.76 4.26
C ALA A 104 19.64 -17.04 4.27
N ALA A 105 20.43 -16.22 4.95
CA ALA A 105 21.88 -16.41 5.09
C ALA A 105 22.21 -17.71 5.82
N ASP A 106 21.51 -18.02 6.92
CA ASP A 106 21.75 -19.23 7.70
C ASP A 106 21.34 -20.49 6.94
N LEU A 107 20.14 -20.47 6.35
CA LEU A 107 19.63 -21.58 5.55
C LEU A 107 20.49 -21.83 4.31
N GLY A 108 20.99 -20.76 3.67
CA GLY A 108 21.94 -20.86 2.56
C GLY A 108 23.26 -21.50 2.97
N HIS A 109 23.79 -21.09 4.12
CA HIS A 109 25.01 -21.68 4.68
C HIS A 109 24.81 -23.17 5.03
N MET A 110 23.71 -23.52 5.71
CA MET A 110 23.35 -24.92 5.99
C MET A 110 23.18 -25.73 4.70
N ALA A 111 22.71 -25.12 3.64
CA ALA A 111 22.57 -25.73 2.32
C ALA A 111 23.91 -25.83 1.56
N GLY A 112 25.03 -25.29 2.10
CA GLY A 112 26.39 -25.41 1.59
C GLY A 112 26.94 -24.16 0.89
N ASP A 113 26.41 -22.96 1.13
CA ASP A 113 27.06 -21.70 0.73
C ASP A 113 28.29 -21.46 1.59
N SER A 114 29.42 -21.12 0.97
CA SER A 114 30.67 -20.77 1.65
C SER A 114 30.57 -19.37 2.26
N LEU A 115 31.07 -19.19 3.48
CA LEU A 115 31.16 -17.90 4.15
C LEU A 115 32.16 -16.95 3.48
N ASP A 116 33.21 -17.53 2.83
CA ASP A 116 34.31 -16.75 2.22
C ASP A 116 33.96 -16.17 0.85
N LYS A 117 32.89 -16.61 0.23
CA LYS A 117 32.44 -16.13 -1.09
C LYS A 117 31.53 -14.92 -0.95
N GLU A 118 31.78 -13.89 -1.77
CA GLU A 118 30.90 -12.70 -1.84
C GLU A 118 29.45 -13.07 -2.23
N MET A 119 29.28 -13.93 -3.23
CA MET A 119 27.97 -14.37 -3.71
C MET A 119 27.55 -15.66 -3.02
N LYS A 120 26.37 -15.63 -2.39
CA LYS A 120 25.74 -16.75 -1.66
C LYS A 120 24.48 -17.20 -2.41
N PRO A 121 24.61 -18.02 -3.48
CA PRO A 121 23.51 -18.27 -4.42
C PRO A 121 22.30 -18.98 -3.80
N ARG A 122 22.52 -19.86 -2.81
CA ARG A 122 21.44 -20.58 -2.12
C ARG A 122 20.69 -19.67 -1.18
N ALA A 123 21.41 -18.81 -0.44
CA ALA A 123 20.81 -17.78 0.39
C ALA A 123 19.95 -16.79 -0.46
N VAL A 124 20.48 -16.38 -1.61
CA VAL A 124 19.75 -15.53 -2.56
C VAL A 124 18.48 -16.22 -3.07
N ALA A 125 18.55 -17.50 -3.43
CA ALA A 125 17.38 -18.25 -3.89
C ALA A 125 16.30 -18.36 -2.81
N ILE A 126 16.69 -18.66 -1.56
CA ILE A 126 15.77 -18.73 -0.41
C ILE A 126 15.15 -17.34 -0.14
N PHE A 127 15.96 -16.29 -0.19
CA PHE A 127 15.49 -14.91 -0.06
C PHE A 127 14.44 -14.55 -1.11
N VAL A 128 14.72 -14.82 -2.39
CA VAL A 128 13.80 -14.50 -3.50
C VAL A 128 12.48 -15.25 -3.34
N VAL A 129 12.52 -16.54 -3.01
CA VAL A 129 11.31 -17.34 -2.75
C VAL A 129 10.53 -16.77 -1.56
N GLY A 130 11.21 -16.44 -0.46
CA GLY A 130 10.58 -15.79 0.70
C GLY A 130 9.95 -14.46 0.34
N PHE A 131 10.61 -13.65 -0.46
CA PHE A 131 10.10 -12.34 -0.90
C PHE A 131 8.84 -12.45 -1.77
N TRP A 132 8.81 -13.41 -2.72
CA TRP A 132 7.60 -13.70 -3.51
C TRP A 132 6.43 -14.18 -2.64
N ILE A 133 6.69 -15.06 -1.66
CA ILE A 133 5.66 -15.53 -0.73
C ILE A 133 5.14 -14.34 0.10
N LEU A 134 6.03 -13.43 0.53
CA LEU A 134 5.67 -12.27 1.32
C LEU A 134 4.72 -11.33 0.56
N ASP A 135 5.03 -11.03 -0.70
CA ASP A 135 4.19 -10.17 -1.52
C ASP A 135 2.83 -10.79 -1.84
N VAL A 136 2.79 -12.09 -2.13
CA VAL A 136 1.53 -12.84 -2.29
C VAL A 136 0.71 -12.79 -1.01
N ALA A 137 1.34 -13.03 0.14
CA ALA A 137 0.69 -13.05 1.44
C ALA A 137 0.14 -11.66 1.85
N ASN A 138 0.89 -10.60 1.60
CA ASN A 138 0.45 -9.23 1.85
C ASN A 138 -0.79 -8.87 1.02
N ASN A 139 -0.81 -9.24 -0.26
CA ASN A 139 -1.97 -9.03 -1.12
C ASN A 139 -3.18 -9.88 -0.67
N MET A 140 -2.91 -11.11 -0.18
CA MET A 140 -3.94 -12.00 0.36
C MET A 140 -4.54 -11.50 1.68
N LEU A 141 -3.79 -10.71 2.47
CA LEU A 141 -4.27 -10.05 3.68
C LEU A 141 -5.09 -8.79 3.36
N GLN A 142 -4.54 -7.90 2.53
CA GLN A 142 -5.12 -6.58 2.32
C GLN A 142 -6.48 -6.64 1.62
N GLY A 143 -6.63 -7.45 0.57
CA GLY A 143 -7.88 -7.56 -0.20
C GLY A 143 -9.07 -7.99 0.66
N PRO A 144 -9.04 -9.18 1.30
CA PRO A 144 -10.11 -9.63 2.18
C PRO A 144 -10.33 -8.75 3.41
N CYS A 145 -9.28 -8.10 3.95
CA CYS A 145 -9.44 -7.17 5.05
C CYS A 145 -10.30 -5.95 4.65
N ARG A 146 -10.01 -5.34 3.50
CA ARG A 146 -10.81 -4.24 2.95
C ARG A 146 -12.24 -4.69 2.59
N ALA A 147 -12.39 -5.90 2.04
CA ALA A 147 -13.69 -6.47 1.76
C ALA A 147 -14.50 -6.72 3.04
N LEU A 148 -13.86 -7.19 4.13
CA LEU A 148 -14.50 -7.34 5.43
C LEU A 148 -14.95 -6.00 6.02
N LEU A 149 -14.16 -4.94 5.87
CA LEU A 149 -14.56 -3.58 6.25
C LEU A 149 -15.79 -3.11 5.48
N ALA A 150 -15.86 -3.43 4.20
CA ALA A 150 -17.03 -3.14 3.38
C ALA A 150 -18.27 -3.91 3.85
N ASP A 151 -18.12 -5.22 4.10
CA ASP A 151 -19.18 -6.08 4.61
C ASP A 151 -19.71 -5.59 5.98
N LEU A 152 -18.82 -5.20 6.92
CA LEU A 152 -19.19 -4.65 8.23
C LEU A 152 -19.86 -3.26 8.18
N SER A 153 -19.67 -2.54 7.08
CA SER A 153 -20.28 -1.22 6.90
C SER A 153 -21.75 -1.27 6.48
N ALA A 154 -22.31 -2.47 6.20
CA ALA A 154 -23.73 -2.73 5.93
C ALA A 154 -24.34 -1.71 4.94
N ASN A 155 -23.72 -1.49 3.78
CA ASN A 155 -24.13 -0.55 2.74
C ASN A 155 -24.24 0.92 3.20
N ASN A 156 -23.78 1.27 4.41
CA ASN A 156 -23.73 2.65 4.87
C ASN A 156 -22.51 3.37 4.30
N HIS A 157 -22.73 4.29 3.35
CA HIS A 157 -21.69 5.00 2.63
C HIS A 157 -20.76 5.80 3.54
N GLN A 158 -21.28 6.43 4.60
CA GLN A 158 -20.47 7.15 5.56
C GLN A 158 -19.56 6.21 6.35
N ARG A 159 -20.09 5.08 6.83
CA ARG A 159 -19.30 4.07 7.53
C ARG A 159 -18.23 3.44 6.67
N MET A 160 -18.53 3.21 5.38
CA MET A 160 -17.57 2.71 4.41
C MET A 160 -16.37 3.65 4.28
N ARG A 161 -16.62 4.97 4.20
CA ARG A 161 -15.55 5.98 4.14
C ARG A 161 -14.75 6.03 5.45
N ILE A 162 -15.42 6.00 6.58
CA ILE A 162 -14.78 5.97 7.92
C ILE A 162 -13.92 4.70 8.08
N ALA A 163 -14.41 3.54 7.66
CA ALA A 163 -13.68 2.29 7.73
C ALA A 163 -12.38 2.33 6.92
N ASN A 164 -12.43 2.84 5.69
CA ASN A 164 -11.24 3.01 4.87
C ASN A 164 -10.30 4.13 5.36
N ALA A 165 -10.83 5.15 6.02
CA ALA A 165 -10.02 6.18 6.69
C ALA A 165 -9.24 5.58 7.88
N PHE A 166 -9.88 4.74 8.71
CA PHE A 166 -9.17 4.01 9.76
C PHE A 166 -8.14 3.03 9.21
N PHE A 167 -8.44 2.35 8.10
CA PHE A 167 -7.47 1.50 7.43
C PHE A 167 -6.21 2.31 7.03
N SER A 168 -6.40 3.47 6.40
CA SER A 168 -5.31 4.39 6.04
C SER A 168 -4.55 4.91 7.28
N PHE A 169 -5.25 5.24 8.36
CA PHE A 169 -4.64 5.63 9.63
C PHE A 169 -3.72 4.52 10.18
N PHE A 170 -4.21 3.28 10.22
CA PHE A 170 -3.40 2.16 10.70
C PHE A 170 -2.25 1.80 9.76
N MET A 171 -2.38 2.03 8.45
CA MET A 171 -1.21 1.97 7.53
C MET A 171 -0.13 2.96 7.97
N ALA A 172 -0.52 4.20 8.31
CA ALA A 172 0.43 5.21 8.80
C ALA A 172 1.09 4.78 10.12
N VAL A 173 0.32 4.24 11.06
CA VAL A 173 0.84 3.69 12.32
C VAL A 173 1.88 2.60 12.04
N GLY A 174 1.58 1.67 11.14
CA GLY A 174 2.50 0.60 10.74
C GLY A 174 3.79 1.15 10.14
N ASN A 175 3.72 2.14 9.25
CA ASN A 175 4.89 2.80 8.67
C ASN A 175 5.78 3.44 9.76
N VAL A 176 5.19 4.23 10.65
CA VAL A 176 5.95 4.90 11.72
C VAL A 176 6.62 3.86 12.63
N LEU A 177 5.90 2.81 13.03
CA LEU A 177 6.46 1.72 13.83
C LEU A 177 7.58 0.99 13.10
N GLY A 178 7.39 0.66 11.82
CA GLY A 178 8.38 -0.04 11.01
C GLY A 178 9.66 0.77 10.84
N TYR A 179 9.56 2.05 10.49
CA TYR A 179 10.72 2.92 10.37
C TYR A 179 11.41 3.16 11.72
N ALA A 180 10.65 3.32 12.82
CA ALA A 180 11.20 3.48 14.15
C ALA A 180 11.99 2.23 14.59
N VAL A 181 11.41 1.04 14.45
CA VAL A 181 12.06 -0.24 14.79
C VAL A 181 13.25 -0.49 13.85
N GLY A 182 13.10 -0.25 12.55
CA GLY A 182 14.17 -0.39 11.56
C GLY A 182 15.37 0.54 11.79
N SER A 183 15.18 1.66 12.48
CA SER A 183 16.26 2.60 12.83
C SER A 183 17.10 2.16 14.03
N ILE A 184 16.64 1.16 14.80
CA ILE A 184 17.34 0.69 16.01
C ILE A 184 18.43 -0.31 15.62
N SER A 185 19.69 0.10 15.75
CA SER A 185 20.86 -0.73 15.36
C SER A 185 21.27 -1.80 16.37
N ASN A 186 20.63 -1.84 17.56
CA ASN A 186 21.04 -2.71 18.68
C ASN A 186 19.99 -3.75 19.09
N LEU A 187 19.00 -4.03 18.26
CA LEU A 187 17.92 -5.00 18.55
C LEU A 187 18.45 -6.45 18.72
N TYR A 188 19.52 -6.80 18.01
CA TYR A 188 20.17 -8.11 18.16
C TYR A 188 20.66 -8.37 19.62
N LYS A 189 20.92 -7.31 20.40
CA LYS A 189 21.27 -7.47 21.83
C LYS A 189 20.08 -7.91 22.69
N VAL A 190 18.86 -7.55 22.26
CA VAL A 190 17.60 -7.97 22.93
C VAL A 190 17.24 -9.39 22.54
N LEU A 191 17.56 -9.78 21.29
CA LEU A 191 17.32 -11.12 20.73
C LEU A 191 18.64 -11.77 20.27
N PRO A 192 19.52 -12.21 21.22
CA PRO A 192 20.88 -12.66 20.91
C PRO A 192 20.95 -13.86 19.95
N PHE A 193 19.92 -14.69 19.92
CA PHE A 193 19.84 -15.87 19.04
C PHE A 193 19.75 -15.51 17.54
N THR A 194 19.50 -14.23 17.21
CA THR A 194 19.46 -13.75 15.82
C THR A 194 20.85 -13.59 15.21
N ALA A 195 21.88 -13.37 16.03
CA ALA A 195 23.26 -13.31 15.60
C ALA A 195 23.84 -14.74 15.45
N THR A 196 24.28 -15.08 14.24
CA THR A 196 24.81 -16.40 13.91
C THR A 196 26.12 -16.27 13.11
N VAL A 197 26.81 -17.38 12.86
CA VAL A 197 28.06 -17.37 12.09
C VAL A 197 27.87 -16.86 10.65
N ALA A 198 26.71 -17.14 10.06
CA ALA A 198 26.38 -16.73 8.68
C ALA A 198 25.72 -15.35 8.59
N CYS A 199 25.41 -14.73 9.73
CA CYS A 199 24.58 -13.53 9.83
C CYS A 199 25.30 -12.47 10.66
N ASP A 200 25.79 -11.43 10.03
CA ASP A 200 26.43 -10.28 10.68
C ASP A 200 25.47 -9.45 11.54
N VAL A 201 25.96 -8.35 12.13
CA VAL A 201 25.17 -7.47 12.98
C VAL A 201 23.98 -6.87 12.23
N TYR A 202 24.14 -6.52 10.95
CA TYR A 202 23.06 -5.98 10.13
C TYR A 202 21.95 -7.01 9.91
N CYS A 203 22.33 -8.19 9.48
CA CYS A 203 21.43 -9.33 9.30
C CYS A 203 20.72 -9.70 10.62
N ALA A 204 21.41 -9.70 11.75
CA ALA A 204 20.83 -9.98 13.07
C ALA A 204 19.80 -8.94 13.49
N ASN A 205 20.04 -7.66 13.23
CA ASN A 205 19.07 -6.59 13.45
C ASN A 205 17.85 -6.76 12.55
N LEU A 206 18.04 -7.06 11.27
CA LEU A 206 16.96 -7.33 10.32
C LEU A 206 16.06 -8.48 10.81
N LYS A 207 16.65 -9.63 11.24
CA LYS A 207 15.89 -10.74 11.84
C LYS A 207 15.08 -10.28 13.03
N SER A 208 15.69 -9.51 13.92
CA SER A 208 15.02 -9.00 15.13
C SER A 208 13.83 -8.10 14.79
N CYS A 209 13.98 -7.20 13.81
CA CYS A 209 12.88 -6.36 13.33
C CYS A 209 11.73 -7.19 12.76
N PHE A 210 12.02 -8.18 11.96
CA PHE A 210 11.02 -9.05 11.36
C PHE A 210 10.33 -9.97 12.37
N LEU A 211 11.03 -10.43 13.40
CA LEU A 211 10.41 -11.19 14.50
C LEU A 211 9.41 -10.33 15.28
N ILE A 212 9.73 -9.04 15.52
CA ILE A 212 8.80 -8.09 16.13
C ILE A 212 7.57 -7.89 15.24
N ASP A 213 7.75 -7.78 13.92
CA ASP A 213 6.64 -7.66 12.95
C ASP A 213 5.72 -8.88 12.99
N ILE A 214 6.28 -10.11 12.98
CA ILE A 214 5.49 -11.36 13.08
C ILE A 214 4.66 -11.37 14.37
N VAL A 215 5.25 -11.04 15.50
CA VAL A 215 4.54 -11.02 16.79
C VAL A 215 3.42 -9.97 16.76
N PHE A 216 3.71 -8.77 16.26
CA PHE A 216 2.73 -7.70 16.16
C PHE A 216 1.57 -8.08 15.24
N LEU A 217 1.85 -8.58 14.03
CA LEU A 217 0.83 -9.03 13.08
C LEU A 217 -0.01 -10.18 13.65
N ALA A 218 0.64 -11.15 14.33
CA ALA A 218 -0.06 -12.26 14.96
C ALA A 218 -1.03 -11.79 16.07
N VAL A 219 -0.57 -10.90 16.96
CA VAL A 219 -1.41 -10.33 18.03
C VAL A 219 -2.61 -9.60 17.46
N VAL A 220 -2.40 -8.73 16.46
CA VAL A 220 -3.49 -7.98 15.82
C VAL A 220 -4.45 -8.94 15.11
N THR A 221 -3.93 -9.90 14.33
CA THR A 221 -4.78 -10.85 13.59
C THR A 221 -5.59 -11.74 14.52
N ILE A 222 -5.00 -12.30 15.57
CA ILE A 222 -5.69 -13.12 16.57
C ILE A 222 -6.79 -12.29 17.25
N SER A 223 -6.48 -11.04 17.66
CA SER A 223 -7.45 -10.15 18.27
C SER A 223 -8.66 -9.89 17.37
N VAL A 224 -8.43 -9.67 16.08
CA VAL A 224 -9.51 -9.48 15.10
C VAL A 224 -10.36 -10.75 14.94
N ILE A 225 -9.71 -11.90 14.77
CA ILE A 225 -10.42 -13.17 14.52
C ILE A 225 -11.25 -13.60 15.72
N THR A 226 -10.78 -13.35 16.94
CA THR A 226 -11.52 -13.69 18.16
C THR A 226 -12.66 -12.72 18.46
N SER A 227 -12.47 -11.43 18.17
CA SER A 227 -13.41 -10.37 18.56
C SER A 227 -14.44 -10.02 17.49
N VAL A 228 -14.12 -10.23 16.21
CA VAL A 228 -15.00 -9.85 15.10
C VAL A 228 -15.55 -11.10 14.44
N GLN A 229 -16.85 -11.37 14.67
CA GLN A 229 -17.56 -12.43 13.96
C GLN A 229 -18.11 -11.88 12.65
N GLU A 230 -17.84 -12.59 11.56
CA GLU A 230 -18.41 -12.29 10.24
C GLU A 230 -19.83 -12.84 10.17
N VAL A 231 -20.77 -11.97 9.80
CA VAL A 231 -22.16 -12.39 9.58
C VAL A 231 -22.20 -13.24 8.31
N ARG A 232 -22.74 -14.44 8.42
CA ARG A 232 -22.92 -15.36 7.29
C ARG A 232 -24.07 -14.85 6.44
N HIS A 233 -23.79 -14.10 5.39
CA HIS A 233 -24.80 -13.74 4.42
C HIS A 233 -24.99 -14.91 3.44
N PRO A 234 -26.20 -15.48 3.36
CA PRO A 234 -26.56 -16.31 2.22
C PRO A 234 -26.49 -15.43 0.96
N SER A 235 -25.86 -15.91 -0.09
CA SER A 235 -25.85 -15.20 -1.38
C SER A 235 -27.29 -14.86 -1.75
N GLN A 236 -27.57 -13.65 -2.26
CA GLN A 236 -28.91 -13.28 -2.77
C GLN A 236 -29.47 -14.29 -3.77
N LYS A 237 -28.60 -15.04 -4.44
CA LYS A 237 -28.94 -16.11 -5.37
C LYS A 237 -29.27 -17.46 -4.69
N GLU A 238 -28.81 -17.69 -3.47
CA GLU A 238 -29.21 -18.86 -2.66
C GLU A 238 -30.66 -18.77 -2.15
N LEU A 239 -31.17 -17.56 -1.98
CA LEU A 239 -32.54 -17.31 -1.55
C LEU A 239 -33.58 -17.54 -2.66
N ALA A 240 -33.16 -17.49 -3.93
CA ALA A 240 -34.12 -17.59 -5.04
C ALA A 240 -34.44 -19.01 -5.50
N ASN A 241 -33.52 -20.00 -5.51
CA ASN A 241 -33.77 -21.27 -6.20
C ASN A 241 -33.17 -22.54 -5.57
N GLY A 242 -32.61 -22.54 -4.37
CA GLY A 242 -32.21 -23.81 -3.68
C GLY A 242 -31.11 -24.65 -4.36
N GLU A 243 -30.68 -24.36 -5.59
CA GLU A 243 -29.63 -25.06 -6.31
C GLU A 243 -28.32 -24.32 -6.24
N PRO A 244 -27.17 -25.03 -6.09
CA PRO A 244 -25.85 -24.39 -6.13
C PRO A 244 -25.62 -23.87 -7.56
N GLU A 245 -25.45 -22.56 -7.71
CA GLU A 245 -25.08 -21.99 -9.02
C GLU A 245 -23.80 -22.63 -9.56
N PRO A 246 -23.78 -22.98 -10.86
CA PRO A 246 -22.58 -23.49 -11.49
C PRO A 246 -21.45 -22.46 -11.37
N MET A 247 -20.29 -22.90 -10.84
CA MET A 247 -19.10 -22.05 -10.69
C MET A 247 -18.68 -21.50 -12.05
N THR A 248 -18.93 -20.23 -12.30
CA THR A 248 -18.39 -19.57 -13.50
C THR A 248 -16.87 -19.53 -13.41
N PRO A 249 -16.12 -19.93 -14.44
CA PRO A 249 -14.65 -19.87 -14.41
C PRO A 249 -14.17 -18.45 -14.10
N PHE A 250 -13.12 -18.34 -13.29
CA PHE A 250 -12.52 -17.06 -12.87
C PHE A 250 -12.29 -16.11 -14.06
N SER A 251 -11.74 -16.61 -15.17
CA SER A 251 -11.47 -15.80 -16.37
C SER A 251 -12.74 -15.20 -16.99
N LYS A 252 -13.83 -15.96 -17.02
CA LYS A 252 -15.13 -15.48 -17.52
C LYS A 252 -15.72 -14.43 -16.58
N GLU A 253 -15.54 -14.61 -15.29
CA GLU A 253 -16.09 -13.67 -14.32
C GLU A 253 -15.31 -12.36 -14.27
N VAL A 254 -13.98 -12.40 -14.29
CA VAL A 254 -13.16 -11.19 -14.43
C VAL A 254 -13.48 -10.47 -15.73
N THR A 255 -13.57 -11.17 -16.86
CA THR A 255 -13.96 -10.57 -18.15
C THR A 255 -15.37 -9.98 -18.08
N SER A 256 -16.32 -10.69 -17.48
CA SER A 256 -17.68 -10.19 -17.25
C SER A 256 -17.71 -8.97 -16.32
N ALA A 257 -16.92 -9.00 -15.25
CA ALA A 257 -16.78 -7.87 -14.34
C ALA A 257 -16.29 -6.62 -15.07
N PHE A 258 -15.27 -6.74 -15.93
CA PHE A 258 -14.80 -5.62 -16.77
C PHE A 258 -15.83 -5.17 -17.79
N ARG A 259 -16.50 -6.11 -18.47
CA ARG A 259 -17.49 -5.80 -19.51
C ARG A 259 -18.75 -5.14 -18.95
N ASN A 260 -19.13 -5.51 -17.74
CA ASN A 260 -20.35 -5.03 -17.07
C ASN A 260 -20.07 -3.91 -16.06
N LEU A 261 -18.83 -3.36 -16.02
CA LEU A 261 -18.51 -2.23 -15.17
C LEU A 261 -19.42 -1.03 -15.47
N SER A 262 -20.03 -0.50 -14.45
CA SER A 262 -20.81 0.73 -14.55
C SER A 262 -19.92 1.91 -14.95
N LYS A 263 -20.47 2.89 -15.65
CA LYS A 263 -19.75 4.12 -16.01
C LYS A 263 -19.07 4.79 -14.80
N PRO A 264 -19.71 4.91 -13.62
CA PRO A 264 -19.04 5.42 -12.41
C PRO A 264 -17.79 4.65 -12.01
N MET A 265 -17.78 3.31 -12.12
CA MET A 265 -16.62 2.48 -11.79
C MET A 265 -15.46 2.68 -12.79
N TRP A 266 -15.75 2.77 -14.08
CA TRP A 266 -14.71 3.07 -15.10
C TRP A 266 -14.05 4.42 -14.84
N LEU A 267 -14.85 5.45 -14.54
CA LEU A 267 -14.34 6.79 -14.22
C LEU A 267 -13.51 6.79 -12.92
N LEU A 268 -13.96 6.04 -11.91
CA LEU A 268 -13.20 5.84 -10.67
C LEU A 268 -11.84 5.20 -10.95
N TYR A 269 -11.80 4.14 -11.76
CA TYR A 269 -10.55 3.45 -12.10
C TYR A 269 -9.60 4.35 -12.87
N LEU A 270 -10.12 5.14 -13.80
CA LEU A 270 -9.31 6.09 -14.57
C LEU A 270 -8.70 7.18 -13.67
N VAL A 271 -9.50 7.77 -12.78
CA VAL A 271 -9.00 8.77 -11.81
C VAL A 271 -7.98 8.15 -10.87
N THR A 272 -8.22 6.92 -10.40
CA THR A 272 -7.28 6.17 -9.55
C THR A 272 -5.98 5.85 -10.29
N ALA A 273 -6.05 5.42 -11.54
CA ALA A 273 -4.88 5.14 -12.37
C ALA A 273 -4.01 6.39 -12.57
N LEU A 274 -4.61 7.52 -12.91
CA LEU A 274 -3.91 8.80 -13.03
C LEU A 274 -3.29 9.25 -11.70
N ASN A 275 -3.99 9.03 -10.60
CA ASN A 275 -3.48 9.34 -9.26
C ASN A 275 -2.23 8.49 -8.93
N TRP A 276 -2.20 7.21 -9.35
CA TRP A 276 -1.03 6.35 -9.14
C TRP A 276 0.11 6.60 -10.14
N ILE A 277 -0.17 7.08 -11.37
CA ILE A 277 0.86 7.65 -12.25
C ILE A 277 1.52 8.86 -11.59
N ALA A 278 0.76 9.64 -10.82
CA ALA A 278 1.28 10.80 -10.10
C ALA A 278 2.16 10.39 -8.90
N TRP A 279 1.72 9.43 -8.12
CA TRP A 279 2.41 9.01 -6.89
C TRP A 279 3.66 8.19 -7.13
N PHE A 280 3.63 7.31 -8.11
CA PHE A 280 4.62 6.26 -8.23
C PHE A 280 6.04 6.78 -8.52
N PRO A 281 6.26 7.82 -9.36
CA PRO A 281 7.58 8.41 -9.51
C PRO A 281 8.16 8.93 -8.19
N PHE A 282 7.34 9.57 -7.35
CA PHE A 282 7.79 10.05 -6.05
C PHE A 282 8.17 8.90 -5.14
N ILE A 283 7.34 7.87 -5.02
CA ILE A 283 7.60 6.69 -4.19
C ILE A 283 8.89 5.96 -4.63
N LEU A 284 9.20 5.93 -5.93
CA LEU A 284 10.40 5.28 -6.45
C LEU A 284 11.67 6.08 -6.15
N TYR A 285 11.61 7.40 -6.20
CA TYR A 285 12.80 8.25 -6.28
C TYR A 285 12.91 9.30 -5.18
N ASP A 286 12.02 9.31 -4.18
CA ASP A 286 11.99 10.34 -3.15
C ASP A 286 13.28 10.43 -2.33
N THR A 287 13.82 9.31 -1.87
CA THR A 287 15.08 9.25 -1.12
C THR A 287 16.29 9.46 -2.03
N ASP A 288 16.25 8.96 -3.27
CA ASP A 288 17.28 9.20 -4.26
C ASP A 288 17.35 10.69 -4.66
N TRP A 289 16.20 11.35 -4.86
CA TRP A 289 16.11 12.79 -5.07
C TRP A 289 16.78 13.58 -3.93
N MET A 290 16.55 13.18 -2.69
CA MET A 290 17.23 13.80 -1.55
C MET A 290 18.74 13.60 -1.61
N GLY A 291 19.21 12.38 -1.91
CA GLY A 291 20.64 12.07 -2.01
C GLY A 291 21.33 12.75 -3.17
N LEU A 292 20.77 12.59 -4.37
CA LEU A 292 21.37 13.02 -5.62
C LEU A 292 21.21 14.53 -5.86
N GLU A 293 20.00 15.07 -5.74
CA GLU A 293 19.70 16.42 -6.20
C GLU A 293 19.72 17.44 -5.08
N VAL A 294 19.18 17.12 -3.90
CA VAL A 294 19.15 18.05 -2.76
C VAL A 294 20.51 18.09 -2.07
N TYR A 295 21.10 16.95 -1.76
CA TYR A 295 22.42 16.87 -1.11
C TYR A 295 23.59 16.89 -2.12
N GLY A 296 23.35 16.54 -3.38
CA GLY A 296 24.36 16.57 -4.44
C GLY A 296 25.41 15.47 -4.35
N GLY A 297 25.06 14.37 -3.68
CA GLY A 297 25.89 13.17 -3.60
C GLY A 297 25.73 12.28 -4.83
N LYS A 298 26.53 11.21 -4.89
CA LYS A 298 26.42 10.13 -5.88
C LYS A 298 26.63 8.78 -5.21
N ALA A 299 25.74 7.84 -5.43
CA ALA A 299 25.81 6.51 -4.85
C ALA A 299 27.07 5.73 -5.24
N GLN A 300 27.62 5.97 -6.44
CA GLN A 300 28.84 5.35 -6.98
C GLN A 300 29.97 6.38 -7.23
N GLY A 301 30.00 7.47 -6.46
CA GLY A 301 31.00 8.50 -6.57
C GLY A 301 32.23 8.31 -5.65
N THR A 302 32.98 9.38 -5.44
CA THR A 302 34.05 9.45 -4.44
C THR A 302 33.51 9.24 -3.02
N ASN A 303 34.37 8.96 -2.04
CA ASN A 303 33.96 8.79 -0.66
C ASN A 303 33.19 9.99 -0.08
N ALA A 304 33.55 11.21 -0.51
CA ALA A 304 32.86 12.44 -0.14
C ALA A 304 31.45 12.52 -0.76
N GLU A 305 31.33 12.18 -2.06
CA GLU A 305 30.03 12.15 -2.76
C GLU A 305 29.10 11.06 -2.21
N LYS A 306 29.63 9.87 -1.90
CA LYS A 306 28.89 8.80 -1.24
C LYS A 306 28.34 9.25 0.12
N ARG A 307 29.19 9.89 0.93
CA ARG A 307 28.77 10.40 2.25
C ARG A 307 27.65 11.44 2.13
N LEU A 308 27.72 12.35 1.16
CA LEU A 308 26.64 13.31 0.91
C LEU A 308 25.36 12.61 0.46
N TYR A 309 25.47 11.61 -0.41
CA TYR A 309 24.33 10.81 -0.87
C TYR A 309 23.66 10.11 0.31
N ASP A 310 24.43 9.42 1.15
CA ASP A 310 23.91 8.71 2.33
C ASP A 310 23.22 9.66 3.31
N LEU A 311 23.80 10.84 3.57
CA LEU A 311 23.16 11.87 4.39
C LEU A 311 21.81 12.33 3.80
N GLY A 312 21.73 12.44 2.48
CA GLY A 312 20.53 12.79 1.76
C GLY A 312 19.46 11.69 1.86
N VAL A 313 19.84 10.44 1.65
CA VAL A 313 18.94 9.27 1.79
C VAL A 313 18.40 9.18 3.22
N HIS A 314 19.23 9.38 4.24
CA HIS A 314 18.76 9.43 5.65
C HIS A 314 17.78 10.59 5.88
N ALA A 315 18.03 11.76 5.30
CA ALA A 315 17.10 12.87 5.38
C ALA A 315 15.77 12.58 4.64
N GLY A 316 15.83 11.86 3.50
CA GLY A 316 14.65 11.36 2.78
C GLY A 316 13.84 10.37 3.61
N SER A 317 14.50 9.45 4.29
CA SER A 317 13.85 8.50 5.21
C SER A 317 13.13 9.22 6.38
N LEU A 318 13.74 10.28 6.92
CA LEU A 318 13.07 11.15 7.88
C LEU A 318 11.85 11.84 7.26
N GLY A 319 11.95 12.27 5.99
CA GLY A 319 10.84 12.83 5.24
C GLY A 319 9.68 11.87 5.11
N LEU A 320 9.94 10.59 4.78
CA LEU A 320 8.92 9.52 4.71
C LEU A 320 8.27 9.24 6.07
N MET A 321 9.03 9.31 7.15
CA MET A 321 8.47 9.20 8.51
C MET A 321 7.52 10.38 8.79
N LEU A 322 7.91 11.61 8.48
CA LEU A 322 7.05 12.80 8.63
C LEU A 322 5.81 12.70 7.74
N ASN A 323 5.96 12.25 6.49
CA ASN A 323 4.84 11.96 5.59
C ASN A 323 3.85 11.00 6.25
N SER A 324 4.35 9.91 6.84
CA SER A 324 3.51 8.89 7.50
C SER A 324 2.79 9.43 8.74
N VAL A 325 3.42 10.29 9.51
CA VAL A 325 2.78 10.98 10.65
C VAL A 325 1.63 11.86 10.17
N VAL A 326 1.88 12.70 9.15
CA VAL A 326 0.85 13.57 8.57
C VAL A 326 -0.27 12.74 7.91
N LEU A 327 0.07 11.68 7.19
CA LEU A 327 -0.88 10.71 6.64
C LEU A 327 -1.82 10.17 7.74
N GLY A 328 -1.28 9.78 8.89
CA GLY A 328 -2.05 9.26 10.01
C GLY A 328 -3.08 10.29 10.52
N PHE A 329 -2.64 11.49 10.83
CA PHE A 329 -3.55 12.56 11.28
C PHE A 329 -4.56 12.96 10.21
N ALA A 330 -4.12 13.11 8.95
CA ALA A 330 -4.98 13.45 7.84
C ALA A 330 -6.07 12.39 7.61
N SER A 331 -5.74 11.10 7.79
CA SER A 331 -6.70 10.00 7.63
C SER A 331 -7.89 10.09 8.57
N LEU A 332 -7.69 10.58 9.79
CA LEU A 332 -8.77 10.74 10.78
C LEU A 332 -9.75 11.86 10.41
N VAL A 333 -9.30 12.84 9.63
CA VAL A 333 -10.10 14.01 9.26
C VAL A 333 -10.62 13.98 7.81
N VAL A 334 -10.38 12.89 7.06
CA VAL A 334 -10.85 12.75 5.66
C VAL A 334 -12.36 12.94 5.55
N GLU A 335 -13.14 12.27 6.41
CA GLU A 335 -14.61 12.35 6.36
C GLU A 335 -15.15 13.72 6.75
N PRO A 336 -14.76 14.35 7.88
CA PRO A 336 -15.22 15.69 8.21
C PRO A 336 -14.79 16.74 7.18
N LEU A 337 -13.56 16.70 6.67
CA LEU A 337 -13.10 17.62 5.63
C LEU A 337 -13.86 17.41 4.32
N GLY A 338 -14.12 16.17 3.94
CA GLY A 338 -14.97 15.88 2.79
C GLY A 338 -16.37 16.49 2.91
N LYS A 339 -16.99 16.45 4.09
CA LYS A 339 -18.28 17.11 4.34
C LYS A 339 -18.18 18.62 4.26
N MET A 340 -17.16 19.24 4.84
CA MET A 340 -16.96 20.69 4.83
C MET A 340 -16.82 21.27 3.42
N VAL A 341 -16.13 20.57 2.51
CA VAL A 341 -15.91 21.04 1.13
C VAL A 341 -17.02 20.62 0.16
N GLY A 342 -18.09 20.03 0.66
CA GLY A 342 -19.26 19.66 -0.14
C GLY A 342 -19.16 18.32 -0.88
N GLY A 343 -18.39 17.37 -0.34
CA GLY A 343 -18.36 15.98 -0.77
C GLY A 343 -16.96 15.40 -1.02
N VAL A 344 -16.88 14.07 -0.94
CA VAL A 344 -15.61 13.34 -1.04
C VAL A 344 -14.88 13.53 -2.37
N LYS A 345 -15.61 13.69 -3.48
CA LYS A 345 -14.98 13.92 -4.79
C LYS A 345 -14.29 15.29 -4.86
N ARG A 346 -14.88 16.34 -4.26
CA ARG A 346 -14.27 17.67 -4.18
C ARG A 346 -13.02 17.62 -3.30
N TRP A 347 -13.10 16.91 -2.16
CA TRP A 347 -11.95 16.73 -1.29
C TRP A 347 -10.83 16.01 -2.01
N TRP A 348 -11.13 14.93 -2.75
CA TRP A 348 -10.14 14.22 -3.55
C TRP A 348 -9.50 15.10 -4.63
N ALA A 349 -10.27 15.92 -5.31
CA ALA A 349 -9.74 16.91 -6.27
C ALA A 349 -8.78 17.90 -5.60
N ILE A 350 -9.17 18.47 -4.45
CA ILE A 350 -8.33 19.44 -3.70
C ILE A 350 -7.00 18.80 -3.32
N VAL A 351 -7.01 17.61 -2.76
CA VAL A 351 -5.74 16.96 -2.34
C VAL A 351 -4.89 16.53 -3.53
N ASN A 352 -5.48 16.23 -4.69
CA ASN A 352 -4.72 15.99 -5.92
C ASN A 352 -4.08 17.30 -6.46
N PHE A 353 -4.70 18.46 -6.28
CA PHE A 353 -4.03 19.74 -6.52
C PHE A 353 -2.87 19.96 -5.54
N ILE A 354 -3.00 19.60 -4.26
CA ILE A 354 -1.91 19.63 -3.29
C ILE A 354 -0.77 18.70 -3.73
N LEU A 355 -1.09 17.51 -4.21
CA LEU A 355 -0.11 16.57 -4.76
C LEU A 355 0.64 17.17 -5.96
N ALA A 356 -0.08 17.76 -6.92
CA ALA A 356 0.53 18.40 -8.09
C ALA A 356 1.47 19.55 -7.69
N ILE A 357 1.05 20.40 -6.76
CA ILE A 357 1.86 21.51 -6.25
C ILE A 357 3.08 20.98 -5.48
N GLY A 358 2.91 19.96 -4.64
CA GLY A 358 4.00 19.35 -3.89
C GLY A 358 5.07 18.74 -4.81
N LEU A 359 4.66 18.00 -5.84
CA LEU A 359 5.57 17.43 -6.83
C LEU A 359 6.27 18.52 -7.66
N ALA A 360 5.54 19.55 -8.10
CA ALA A 360 6.13 20.71 -8.78
C ALA A 360 7.09 21.49 -7.86
N GLY A 361 6.83 21.52 -6.55
CA GLY A 361 7.67 22.15 -5.53
C GLY A 361 9.07 21.54 -5.38
N THR A 362 9.29 20.32 -5.88
CA THR A 362 10.62 19.70 -5.91
C THR A 362 11.58 20.47 -6.84
N ILE A 363 11.05 21.13 -7.89
CA ILE A 363 11.84 21.90 -8.87
C ILE A 363 12.56 23.08 -8.20
N PRO A 364 11.89 24.03 -7.52
CA PRO A 364 12.57 25.15 -6.87
C PRO A 364 13.52 24.69 -5.77
N ILE A 365 13.17 23.65 -5.00
CA ILE A 365 14.07 23.09 -3.97
C ILE A 365 15.37 22.57 -4.61
N THR A 366 15.28 21.80 -5.68
CA THR A 366 16.45 21.30 -6.41
C THR A 366 17.28 22.45 -6.98
N LYS A 367 16.65 23.49 -7.57
CA LYS A 367 17.36 24.67 -8.08
C LYS A 367 18.09 25.43 -6.97
N MET A 368 17.45 25.64 -5.83
CA MET A 368 18.06 26.29 -4.66
C MET A 368 19.24 25.47 -4.12
N ALA A 369 19.12 24.14 -4.04
CA ALA A 369 20.19 23.25 -3.63
C ALA A 369 21.39 23.32 -4.60
N LYS A 370 21.14 23.29 -5.93
CA LYS A 370 22.18 23.40 -6.94
C LYS A 370 22.87 24.77 -6.89
N ALA A 371 22.12 25.87 -6.74
CA ALA A 371 22.66 27.21 -6.61
C ALA A 371 23.55 27.38 -5.37
N TYR A 372 23.10 26.82 -4.23
CA TYR A 372 23.91 26.85 -3.01
C TYR A 372 25.23 26.11 -3.15
N ARG A 373 25.24 24.91 -3.76
CA ARG A 373 26.46 24.15 -4.01
C ARG A 373 27.38 24.81 -5.01
N ALA A 374 26.85 25.52 -6.00
CA ALA A 374 27.66 26.28 -6.95
C ALA A 374 28.47 27.39 -6.26
N ALA A 375 27.91 27.98 -5.18
CA ALA A 375 28.57 29.04 -4.41
C ALA A 375 29.49 28.52 -3.29
N HIS A 376 29.18 27.35 -2.70
CA HIS A 376 29.89 26.88 -1.47
C HIS A 376 30.63 25.54 -1.68
N GLY A 377 30.60 24.95 -2.88
CA GLY A 377 31.17 23.62 -3.15
C GLY A 377 30.31 22.44 -2.71
N PRO A 378 30.85 21.21 -2.69
CA PRO A 378 30.13 19.98 -2.36
C PRO A 378 29.89 19.86 -0.85
N VAL A 379 28.90 20.60 -0.36
CA VAL A 379 28.51 20.65 1.05
C VAL A 379 27.02 20.30 1.19
N PRO A 380 26.57 19.83 2.37
CA PRO A 380 25.15 19.61 2.64
C PRO A 380 24.30 20.86 2.40
N PRO A 381 23.02 20.71 2.01
CA PRO A 381 22.15 21.85 1.77
C PRO A 381 21.93 22.67 3.05
N PRO A 382 21.68 23.99 2.95
CA PRO A 382 21.35 24.81 4.10
C PRO A 382 19.99 24.41 4.71
N ALA A 383 19.76 24.80 5.96
CA ALA A 383 18.59 24.39 6.75
C ALA A 383 17.25 24.74 6.08
N ASN A 384 17.17 25.86 5.38
CA ASN A 384 15.95 26.27 4.66
C ASN A 384 15.64 25.35 3.46
N VAL A 385 16.66 24.91 2.69
CA VAL A 385 16.48 23.97 1.58
C VAL A 385 16.10 22.58 2.10
N LYS A 386 16.81 22.08 3.12
CA LYS A 386 16.47 20.83 3.79
C LYS A 386 15.06 20.88 4.39
N GLY A 387 14.73 21.95 5.09
CA GLY A 387 13.39 22.16 5.68
C GLY A 387 12.30 22.22 4.63
N GLY A 388 12.54 22.91 3.51
CA GLY A 388 11.63 22.96 2.36
C GLY A 388 11.37 21.58 1.76
N ALA A 389 12.41 20.77 1.55
CA ALA A 389 12.28 19.39 1.07
C ALA A 389 11.44 18.53 2.05
N LEU A 390 11.79 18.55 3.34
CA LEU A 390 11.04 17.81 4.37
C LEU A 390 9.58 18.27 4.50
N SER A 391 9.31 19.56 4.26
CA SER A 391 7.93 20.10 4.22
C SER A 391 7.13 19.53 3.06
N ILE A 392 7.75 19.34 1.89
CA ILE A 392 7.10 18.65 0.75
C ILE A 392 6.70 17.23 1.16
N PHE A 393 7.63 16.44 1.71
CA PHE A 393 7.29 15.10 2.21
C PHE A 393 6.12 15.12 3.18
N SER A 394 6.14 16.03 4.16
CA SER A 394 5.10 16.15 5.18
C SER A 394 3.73 16.48 4.56
N ILE A 395 3.68 17.49 3.71
CA ILE A 395 2.43 17.95 3.06
C ILE A 395 1.85 16.85 2.17
N LEU A 396 2.68 16.08 1.49
CA LEU A 396 2.26 14.95 0.65
C LEU A 396 1.58 13.83 1.45
N GLY A 397 1.72 13.77 2.77
CA GLY A 397 0.95 12.86 3.61
C GLY A 397 -0.56 13.12 3.55
N ILE A 398 -0.99 14.37 3.30
CA ILE A 398 -2.41 14.72 3.17
C ILE A 398 -3.06 14.04 1.95
N PRO A 399 -2.59 14.22 0.70
CA PRO A 399 -3.17 13.54 -0.44
C PRO A 399 -3.00 12.01 -0.38
N LEU A 400 -1.95 11.50 0.26
CA LEU A 400 -1.75 10.07 0.41
C LEU A 400 -2.84 9.43 1.28
N SER A 401 -3.32 10.12 2.33
CA SER A 401 -4.41 9.64 3.18
C SER A 401 -5.71 9.42 2.40
N VAL A 402 -5.98 10.28 1.44
CA VAL A 402 -7.14 10.20 0.56
C VAL A 402 -6.95 9.10 -0.50
N THR A 403 -5.75 8.99 -1.07
CA THR A 403 -5.39 7.95 -2.03
C THR A 403 -5.59 6.55 -1.46
N TYR A 404 -5.27 6.34 -0.19
CA TYR A 404 -5.44 5.04 0.48
C TYR A 404 -6.87 4.78 1.02
N SER A 405 -7.75 5.76 1.03
CA SER A 405 -9.09 5.64 1.62
C SER A 405 -10.23 5.80 0.61
N ILE A 406 -10.33 6.94 -0.06
CA ILE A 406 -11.49 7.31 -0.89
C ILE A 406 -11.70 6.37 -2.09
N PRO A 407 -10.69 6.00 -2.90
CA PRO A 407 -10.90 5.12 -4.04
C PRO A 407 -11.52 3.77 -3.64
N PHE A 408 -11.05 3.19 -2.54
CA PHE A 408 -11.55 1.92 -2.02
C PHE A 408 -12.98 2.03 -1.47
N ALA A 409 -13.28 3.14 -0.77
CA ALA A 409 -14.62 3.41 -0.29
C ALA A 409 -15.62 3.59 -1.45
N LEU A 410 -15.25 4.37 -2.46
CA LEU A 410 -16.09 4.60 -3.65
C LEU A 410 -16.27 3.33 -4.47
N ALA A 411 -15.22 2.51 -4.65
CA ALA A 411 -15.32 1.23 -5.34
C ALA A 411 -16.32 0.31 -4.62
N SER A 412 -16.25 0.23 -3.29
CA SER A 412 -17.19 -0.54 -2.48
C SER A 412 -18.64 -0.01 -2.59
N ILE A 413 -18.82 1.31 -2.60
CA ILE A 413 -20.14 1.94 -2.74
C ILE A 413 -20.75 1.66 -4.12
N TYR A 414 -20.00 1.85 -5.19
CA TYR A 414 -20.48 1.62 -6.57
C TYR A 414 -20.69 0.13 -6.86
N SER A 415 -19.89 -0.75 -6.26
CA SER A 415 -20.03 -2.20 -6.36
C SER A 415 -21.31 -2.69 -5.67
N SER A 416 -21.59 -2.23 -4.45
CA SER A 416 -22.80 -2.59 -3.71
C SER A 416 -24.07 -2.19 -4.47
N SER A 417 -24.07 -1.01 -5.10
CA SER A 417 -25.20 -0.55 -5.90
C SER A 417 -25.42 -1.35 -7.19
N ALA A 418 -24.37 -2.02 -7.70
CA ALA A 418 -24.43 -2.88 -8.88
C ALA A 418 -24.66 -4.37 -8.57
N GLY A 419 -24.74 -4.76 -7.29
CA GLY A 419 -24.89 -6.17 -6.87
C GLY A 419 -23.66 -7.04 -7.11
N ALA A 420 -22.47 -6.43 -7.33
CA ALA A 420 -21.22 -7.15 -7.55
C ALA A 420 -20.55 -7.54 -6.23
N GLY A 421 -19.76 -8.63 -6.23
CA GLY A 421 -18.98 -9.07 -5.07
C GLY A 421 -17.93 -8.03 -4.66
N GLN A 422 -17.84 -7.73 -3.37
CA GLN A 422 -16.92 -6.71 -2.84
C GLN A 422 -15.44 -7.08 -3.07
N GLY A 423 -15.09 -8.36 -2.89
CA GLY A 423 -13.73 -8.83 -3.04
C GLY A 423 -13.22 -8.70 -4.48
N LEU A 424 -14.01 -9.14 -5.45
CA LEU A 424 -13.64 -9.04 -6.87
C LEU A 424 -13.55 -7.57 -7.32
N SER A 425 -14.49 -6.73 -6.90
CA SER A 425 -14.50 -5.30 -7.24
C SER A 425 -13.28 -4.55 -6.72
N LEU A 426 -12.86 -4.84 -5.49
CA LEU A 426 -11.64 -4.28 -4.91
C LEU A 426 -10.37 -4.85 -5.57
N GLY A 427 -10.40 -6.14 -5.97
CA GLY A 427 -9.33 -6.75 -6.75
C GLY A 427 -9.14 -6.09 -8.11
N VAL A 428 -10.24 -5.76 -8.81
CA VAL A 428 -10.19 -5.03 -10.08
C VAL A 428 -9.74 -3.58 -9.87
N LEU A 429 -10.14 -2.92 -8.77
CA LEU A 429 -9.58 -1.61 -8.41
C LEU A 429 -8.06 -1.67 -8.25
N ASN A 430 -7.54 -2.73 -7.65
CA ASN A 430 -6.11 -2.91 -7.50
C ASN A 430 -5.36 -3.00 -8.83
N MET A 431 -5.99 -3.53 -9.89
CA MET A 431 -5.41 -3.48 -11.25
C MET A 431 -5.24 -2.04 -11.74
N ALA A 432 -6.19 -1.15 -11.44
CA ALA A 432 -6.07 0.28 -11.76
C ALA A 432 -4.97 1.01 -10.95
N ILE A 433 -4.45 0.38 -9.91
CA ILE A 433 -3.29 0.85 -9.12
C ILE A 433 -2.00 0.30 -9.72
N VAL A 434 -1.93 -1.00 -9.91
CA VAL A 434 -0.70 -1.73 -10.21
C VAL A 434 -0.25 -1.57 -11.67
N ILE A 435 -1.19 -1.56 -12.63
CA ILE A 435 -0.84 -1.39 -14.05
C ILE A 435 -0.12 -0.05 -14.30
N PRO A 436 -0.62 1.11 -13.79
CA PRO A 436 0.11 2.36 -13.85
C PRO A 436 1.50 2.31 -13.20
N GLN A 437 1.63 1.63 -12.06
CA GLN A 437 2.94 1.46 -11.39
C GLN A 437 3.94 0.72 -12.27
N MET A 438 3.52 -0.35 -12.95
CA MET A 438 4.38 -1.08 -13.89
C MET A 438 4.80 -0.22 -15.09
N ILE A 439 3.87 0.56 -15.64
CA ILE A 439 4.15 1.46 -16.77
C ILE A 439 5.15 2.52 -16.34
N VAL A 440 4.91 3.17 -15.21
CA VAL A 440 5.81 4.23 -14.70
C VAL A 440 7.19 3.69 -14.38
N SER A 441 7.32 2.50 -13.78
CA SER A 441 8.64 1.90 -13.50
C SER A 441 9.49 1.64 -14.77
N VAL A 442 8.85 1.40 -15.90
CA VAL A 442 9.55 1.23 -17.19
C VAL A 442 9.85 2.56 -17.87
N VAL A 443 8.94 3.53 -17.76
CA VAL A 443 8.99 4.80 -18.50
C VAL A 443 9.84 5.84 -17.79
N SER A 444 9.79 5.92 -16.46
CA SER A 444 10.41 7.00 -15.68
C SER A 444 11.93 7.05 -15.86
N GLY A 445 12.64 5.92 -15.78
CA GLY A 445 14.09 5.90 -15.96
C GLY A 445 14.53 6.36 -17.36
N ARG A 446 13.83 5.97 -18.42
CA ARG A 446 14.08 6.42 -19.80
C ARG A 446 13.77 7.90 -19.97
N LEU A 447 12.72 8.38 -19.32
CA LEU A 447 12.37 9.80 -19.31
C LEU A 447 13.46 10.63 -18.64
N ASP A 448 13.95 10.17 -17.49
CA ASP A 448 15.00 10.86 -16.75
C ASP A 448 16.31 10.92 -17.54
N GLU A 449 16.72 9.84 -18.20
CA GLU A 449 17.88 9.80 -19.10
C GLU A 449 17.72 10.76 -20.28
N ALA A 450 16.57 10.82 -20.92
CA ALA A 450 16.30 11.69 -22.08
C ALA A 450 16.42 13.18 -21.74
N PHE A 451 16.20 13.56 -20.47
CA PHE A 451 16.30 14.95 -20.00
C PHE A 451 17.59 15.26 -19.19
N GLY A 452 18.62 14.44 -19.35
CA GLY A 452 19.95 14.72 -18.79
C GLY A 452 20.22 14.09 -17.42
N GLY A 453 19.43 13.12 -17.02
CA GLY A 453 19.54 12.42 -15.74
C GLY A 453 18.94 13.21 -14.56
N GLY A 454 18.66 12.51 -13.49
CA GLY A 454 18.00 13.07 -12.31
C GLY A 454 16.52 12.73 -12.24
N ASN A 455 15.88 13.00 -11.09
CA ASN A 455 14.53 12.52 -10.77
C ASN A 455 13.42 13.52 -11.12
N LEU A 456 13.78 14.77 -11.48
CA LEU A 456 12.80 15.83 -11.75
C LEU A 456 11.87 15.57 -12.93
N PRO A 457 12.33 15.01 -14.09
CA PRO A 457 11.41 14.73 -15.20
C PRO A 457 10.28 13.78 -14.80
N ALA A 458 10.58 12.74 -14.03
CA ALA A 458 9.56 11.81 -13.51
C ALA A 458 8.61 12.51 -12.54
N PHE A 459 9.08 13.41 -11.68
CA PHE A 459 8.23 14.19 -10.77
C PHE A 459 7.33 15.19 -11.50
N ILE A 460 7.83 15.80 -12.60
CA ILE A 460 7.01 16.67 -13.46
C ILE A 460 5.91 15.87 -14.14
N MET A 461 6.21 14.68 -14.67
CA MET A 461 5.20 13.76 -15.21
C MET A 461 4.15 13.45 -14.14
N GLY A 462 4.59 13.15 -12.90
CA GLY A 462 3.70 12.93 -11.76
C GLY A 462 2.84 14.14 -11.43
N ALA A 463 3.39 15.34 -11.44
CA ALA A 463 2.64 16.58 -11.19
C ALA A 463 1.56 16.84 -12.25
N VAL A 464 1.85 16.59 -13.52
CA VAL A 464 0.87 16.70 -14.62
C VAL A 464 -0.23 15.65 -14.44
N ALA A 465 0.11 14.41 -14.14
CA ALA A 465 -0.87 13.35 -13.90
C ALA A 465 -1.77 13.67 -12.68
N ALA A 466 -1.21 14.23 -11.61
CA ALA A 466 -1.97 14.67 -10.44
C ALA A 466 -2.95 15.79 -10.80
N LEU A 467 -2.52 16.77 -11.60
CA LEU A 467 -3.39 17.86 -12.07
C LEU A 467 -4.55 17.32 -12.91
N VAL A 468 -4.28 16.42 -13.86
CA VAL A 468 -5.32 15.79 -14.69
C VAL A 468 -6.27 14.97 -13.81
N SER A 469 -5.73 14.19 -12.86
CA SER A 469 -6.54 13.43 -11.90
C SER A 469 -7.44 14.33 -11.05
N ALA A 470 -6.94 15.50 -10.60
CA ALA A 470 -7.71 16.50 -9.86
C ALA A 470 -8.90 17.04 -10.68
N LEU A 471 -8.65 17.43 -11.92
CA LEU A 471 -9.69 17.94 -12.83
C LEU A 471 -10.73 16.85 -13.14
N MET A 472 -10.30 15.63 -13.39
CA MET A 472 -11.23 14.52 -13.63
C MET A 472 -12.05 14.17 -12.37
N ALA A 473 -11.45 14.15 -11.19
CA ALA A 473 -12.17 13.95 -9.95
C ALA A 473 -13.24 15.04 -9.74
N LEU A 474 -12.93 16.29 -10.08
CA LEU A 474 -13.83 17.43 -9.88
C LEU A 474 -14.99 17.44 -10.89
N PHE A 475 -14.69 17.27 -12.19
CA PHE A 475 -15.66 17.53 -13.26
C PHE A 475 -16.28 16.26 -13.85
N VAL A 476 -15.56 15.14 -13.85
CA VAL A 476 -15.96 13.94 -14.57
C VAL A 476 -16.49 12.84 -13.64
N LEU A 477 -15.89 12.69 -12.45
CA LEU A 477 -16.32 11.66 -11.49
C LEU A 477 -17.74 12.00 -10.99
N PRO A 478 -18.70 11.06 -11.07
CA PRO A 478 -20.05 11.30 -10.56
C PRO A 478 -20.07 11.41 -9.03
N ASN A 479 -21.08 12.09 -8.49
CA ASN A 479 -21.30 12.05 -7.05
C ASN A 479 -21.71 10.64 -6.64
N PRO A 480 -21.25 10.13 -5.50
CA PRO A 480 -21.72 8.86 -4.98
C PRO A 480 -23.24 8.96 -4.73
N PRO A 481 -24.00 7.87 -5.00
CA PRO A 481 -25.43 7.85 -4.78
C PRO A 481 -25.76 8.24 -3.34
N SER A 482 -26.80 9.08 -3.16
CA SER A 482 -27.30 9.41 -1.83
C SER A 482 -27.97 8.18 -1.21
N GLN A 483 -27.86 7.96 0.11
CA GLN A 483 -28.54 6.87 0.79
C GLN A 483 -30.08 6.89 0.60
N ALA A 484 -30.66 8.05 0.32
CA ALA A 484 -32.10 8.21 0.05
C ALA A 484 -32.52 7.74 -1.35
N SER A 485 -31.59 7.45 -2.26
CA SER A 485 -31.90 7.04 -3.64
C SER A 485 -31.83 5.52 -3.88
N MET A 486 -31.67 4.71 -2.86
CA MET A 486 -31.95 3.27 -3.02
C MET A 486 -33.48 3.14 -3.14
N PRO A 487 -33.99 2.55 -4.24
CA PRO A 487 -35.39 2.19 -4.28
C PRO A 487 -35.65 1.26 -3.10
N ALA A 488 -36.54 1.65 -2.21
CA ALA A 488 -37.16 0.69 -1.33
C ALA A 488 -37.69 -0.41 -2.25
N LEU A 489 -37.18 -1.62 -2.12
CA LEU A 489 -37.79 -2.78 -2.77
C LEU A 489 -39.27 -2.68 -2.44
N MET A 490 -40.09 -2.35 -3.43
CA MET A 490 -41.55 -2.36 -3.31
C MET A 490 -41.92 -3.78 -2.89
N VAL A 491 -42.24 -3.96 -1.65
CA VAL A 491 -43.02 -5.07 -1.20
C VAL A 491 -44.36 -4.90 -1.92
N GLY A 492 -44.52 -5.61 -3.04
CA GLY A 492 -45.77 -5.68 -3.75
C GLY A 492 -46.81 -6.26 -2.82
N GLY A 493 -47.60 -5.39 -2.26
CA GLY A 493 -48.87 -5.78 -1.69
C GLY A 493 -49.80 -6.21 -2.83
N GLY A 494 -49.96 -7.52 -3.03
CA GLY A 494 -51.03 -8.10 -3.81
C GLY A 494 -52.21 -8.29 -2.89
N HIS A 495 -53.33 -7.72 -3.27
CA HIS A 495 -54.66 -8.08 -2.77
C HIS A 495 -55.02 -9.53 -3.06
#